data_a491a3bf15bb77c60a09b5b746191a20
#
_entry.id   a491a3bf15bb77c60a09b5b746191a20
#
_cell.length_a   1.000
_cell.length_b   1.000
_cell.length_c   1.000
_cell.angle_alpha   90.00
_cell.angle_beta   90.00
_cell.angle_gamma   90.00
#
_symmetry.space_group_name_H-M   'P 1'
#
loop_
_entity.id
_entity.type
_entity.pdbx_description
1 polymer ?
#
loop_
_entity_poly.entity_id
_entity_poly.type
_entity_poly.pdbx_seq_one_letter_code
_entity_poly.pdbx_strand_id
1 'polypeptide(L)'
;AGPALIIIAFLIIRKNTKLWIEDSAIKLLATIVTWCLGIAIFLTLSEIVIDLYARTEHANGLYYLMFGLHGLTRLVPWFWSSVVLMVGAFILFLIPAVRNNMKLLSIACAMAFAGIWIEKGMGLIVPGFIPTPIGEVTEYYPSFVEVLMTLGIWAFGFFILTILLKGAIGIL
;
A
#
# COMPACT_ATOMS: atom_id res chain seq x y z
N ALA A 1 5.80 -0.16 0.27
CA ALA A 1 5.16 1.13 -0.08
C ALA A 1 6.17 2.27 -0.22
N GLY A 2 7.09 2.48 0.75
CA GLY A 2 8.03 3.61 0.76
C GLY A 2 8.86 3.77 -0.53
N PRO A 3 9.64 2.77 -0.95
CA PRO A 3 10.44 2.89 -2.17
C PRO A 3 9.62 3.13 -3.44
N ALA A 4 8.39 2.60 -3.53
CA ALA A 4 7.49 2.87 -4.65
C ALA A 4 7.06 4.36 -4.69
N LEU A 5 6.78 4.96 -3.51
CA LEU A 5 6.49 6.38 -3.40
C LEU A 5 7.71 7.24 -3.79
N ILE A 6 8.93 6.82 -3.42
CA ILE A 6 10.17 7.51 -3.79
C ILE A 6 10.36 7.50 -5.32
N ILE A 7 10.08 6.38 -5.99
CA ILE A 7 10.13 6.31 -7.46
C ILE A 7 9.15 7.31 -8.08
N ILE A 8 7.92 7.37 -7.59
CA ILE A 8 6.92 8.34 -8.07
C ILE A 8 7.43 9.77 -7.85
N ALA A 9 7.97 10.07 -6.67
CA ALA A 9 8.54 11.37 -6.37
C ALA A 9 9.70 11.73 -7.33
N PHE A 10 10.62 10.80 -7.59
CA PHE A 10 11.72 11.00 -8.53
C PHE A 10 11.22 11.27 -9.96
N LEU A 11 10.18 10.57 -10.41
CA LEU A 11 9.60 10.80 -11.73
C LEU A 11 8.93 12.19 -11.82
N ILE A 12 8.29 12.65 -10.74
CA ILE A 12 7.69 13.98 -10.67
C ILE A 12 8.76 15.06 -10.65
N ILE A 13 9.82 14.88 -9.84
CA ILE A 13 10.96 15.82 -9.76
C ILE A 13 11.65 15.95 -11.11
N ARG A 14 11.96 14.83 -11.75
CA ARG A 14 12.58 14.79 -13.08
C ARG A 14 11.76 15.52 -14.14
N LYS A 15 10.44 15.48 -14.03
CA LYS A 15 9.53 16.17 -14.96
C LYS A 15 9.45 17.67 -14.72
N ASN A 16 9.53 18.11 -13.46
CA ASN A 16 9.25 19.48 -13.04
C ASN A 16 10.51 20.28 -12.69
N THR A 17 11.68 19.65 -12.61
CA THR A 17 12.93 20.29 -12.25
C THR A 17 14.04 19.94 -13.24
N LYS A 18 15.14 20.67 -13.20
CA LYS A 18 16.35 20.39 -14.00
C LYS A 18 17.26 19.33 -13.35
N LEU A 19 16.83 18.76 -12.24
CA LEU A 19 17.62 17.75 -11.52
C LEU A 19 17.69 16.47 -12.35
N TRP A 20 18.90 16.06 -12.69
CA TRP A 20 19.14 14.82 -13.42
C TRP A 20 19.17 13.65 -12.46
N ILE A 21 18.16 12.78 -12.54
CA ILE A 21 18.13 11.51 -11.82
C ILE A 21 18.41 10.40 -12.82
N GLU A 22 19.44 9.63 -12.56
CA GLU A 22 19.88 8.57 -13.45
C GLU A 22 18.88 7.41 -13.50
N ASP A 23 18.63 6.88 -14.69
CA ASP A 23 17.72 5.76 -14.91
C ASP A 23 18.16 4.49 -14.16
N SER A 24 19.46 4.33 -13.95
CA SER A 24 20.04 3.22 -13.16
C SER A 24 19.54 3.23 -11.72
N ALA A 25 19.47 4.40 -11.07
CA ALA A 25 18.98 4.55 -9.71
C ALA A 25 17.48 4.18 -9.61
N ILE A 26 16.67 4.63 -10.58
CA ILE A 26 15.24 4.29 -10.63
C ILE A 26 15.03 2.78 -10.84
N LYS A 27 15.81 2.16 -11.72
CA LYS A 27 15.76 0.71 -11.97
C LYS A 27 16.21 -0.11 -10.77
N LEU A 28 17.23 0.35 -10.04
CA LEU A 28 17.67 -0.28 -8.80
C LEU A 28 16.55 -0.24 -7.75
N LEU A 29 15.94 0.92 -7.55
CA LEU A 29 14.79 1.06 -6.64
C LEU A 29 13.61 0.18 -7.08
N ALA A 30 13.32 0.09 -8.38
CA ALA A 30 12.26 -0.79 -8.89
C ALA A 30 12.54 -2.27 -8.57
N THR A 31 13.82 -2.68 -8.65
CA THR A 31 14.23 -4.04 -8.25
C THR A 31 14.02 -4.26 -6.76
N ILE A 32 14.39 -3.30 -5.91
CA ILE A 32 14.14 -3.37 -4.46
C ILE A 32 12.64 -3.47 -4.17
N VAL A 33 11.81 -2.65 -4.85
CA VAL A 33 10.34 -2.72 -4.71
C VAL A 33 9.82 -4.10 -5.07
N THR A 34 10.33 -4.72 -6.14
CA THR A 34 9.93 -6.05 -6.58
C THR A 34 10.16 -7.09 -5.47
N TRP A 35 11.35 -7.10 -4.87
CA TRP A 35 11.68 -8.02 -3.78
C TRP A 35 10.85 -7.75 -2.53
N CYS A 36 10.75 -6.49 -2.12
CA CYS A 36 9.95 -6.10 -0.96
C CYS A 36 8.46 -6.46 -1.13
N LEU A 37 7.92 -6.28 -2.33
CA LEU A 37 6.52 -6.60 -2.62
C LEU A 37 6.29 -8.11 -2.64
N GLY A 38 7.23 -8.88 -3.19
CA GLY A 38 7.19 -10.35 -3.15
C GLY A 38 7.21 -10.89 -1.71
N ILE A 39 8.08 -10.35 -0.86
CA ILE A 39 8.13 -10.69 0.57
C ILE A 39 6.82 -10.29 1.27
N ALA A 40 6.28 -9.10 0.99
CA ALA A 40 5.03 -8.65 1.58
C ALA A 40 3.86 -9.59 1.22
N ILE A 41 3.73 -9.96 -0.06
CA ILE A 41 2.71 -10.92 -0.52
C ILE A 41 2.89 -12.27 0.16
N PHE A 42 4.14 -12.76 0.27
CA PHE A 42 4.42 -14.02 0.96
C PHE A 42 4.02 -13.98 2.43
N LEU A 43 4.33 -12.90 3.14
CA LEU A 43 3.94 -12.73 4.54
C LEU A 43 2.43 -12.66 4.72
N THR A 44 1.72 -11.91 3.88
CA THR A 44 0.24 -11.85 3.90
C THR A 44 -0.36 -13.22 3.63
N LEU A 45 0.18 -13.97 2.65
CA LEU A 45 -0.28 -15.34 2.38
C LEU A 45 -0.03 -16.27 3.57
N SER A 46 1.12 -16.16 4.21
CA SER A 46 1.47 -16.95 5.40
C SER A 46 0.54 -16.64 6.57
N GLU A 47 0.22 -15.37 6.81
CA GLU A 47 -0.74 -14.92 7.80
C GLU A 47 -2.13 -15.53 7.55
N ILE A 48 -2.62 -15.45 6.31
CA ILE A 48 -3.89 -16.05 5.90
C ILE A 48 -3.92 -17.57 6.20
N VAL A 49 -2.85 -18.28 5.83
CA VAL A 49 -2.76 -19.74 6.05
C VAL A 49 -2.74 -20.06 7.55
N ILE A 50 -1.97 -19.34 8.34
CA ILE A 50 -1.85 -19.56 9.78
C ILE A 50 -3.20 -19.32 10.47
N ASP A 51 -3.85 -18.21 10.19
CA ASP A 51 -5.11 -17.83 10.82
C ASP A 51 -6.25 -18.79 10.45
N LEU A 52 -6.34 -19.16 9.17
CA LEU A 52 -7.36 -20.15 8.73
C LEU A 52 -7.12 -21.54 9.30
N TYR A 53 -5.84 -21.95 9.48
CA TYR A 53 -5.50 -23.25 10.04
C TYR A 53 -5.73 -23.32 11.56
N ALA A 54 -5.29 -22.29 12.28
CA ALA A 54 -5.33 -22.25 13.74
C ALA A 54 -6.75 -22.09 14.31
N ARG A 55 -7.70 -21.55 13.52
CA ARG A 55 -9.09 -21.27 13.92
C ARG A 55 -9.21 -20.56 15.28
N THR A 56 -8.30 -19.65 15.54
CA THR A 56 -8.30 -18.82 16.75
C THR A 56 -9.32 -17.70 16.65
N GLU A 57 -9.61 -17.04 17.76
CA GLU A 57 -10.50 -15.85 17.76
C GLU A 57 -9.97 -14.74 16.85
N HIS A 58 -8.64 -14.64 16.67
CA HIS A 58 -8.00 -13.72 15.72
C HIS A 58 -8.36 -14.02 14.25
N ALA A 59 -8.65 -15.30 13.92
CA ALA A 59 -9.09 -15.67 12.58
C ALA A 59 -10.42 -15.03 12.18
N ASN A 60 -11.26 -14.64 13.15
CA ASN A 60 -12.56 -14.01 12.87
C ASN A 60 -12.39 -12.65 12.17
N GLY A 61 -11.34 -11.88 12.49
CA GLY A 61 -11.04 -10.62 11.81
C GLY A 61 -10.69 -10.84 10.34
N LEU A 62 -9.83 -11.81 10.06
CA LEU A 62 -9.46 -12.18 8.69
C LEU A 62 -10.65 -12.77 7.92
N TYR A 63 -11.43 -13.61 8.58
CA TYR A 63 -12.65 -14.22 7.99
C TYR A 63 -13.65 -13.15 7.58
N TYR A 64 -13.83 -12.13 8.43
CA TYR A 64 -14.64 -10.95 8.12
C TYR A 64 -14.14 -10.20 6.89
N LEU A 65 -12.83 -9.98 6.76
CA LEU A 65 -12.24 -9.30 5.62
C LEU A 65 -12.37 -10.08 4.32
N MET A 66 -12.23 -11.41 4.36
CA MET A 66 -12.25 -12.27 3.16
C MET A 66 -13.66 -12.62 2.69
N PHE A 67 -14.55 -12.96 3.61
CA PHE A 67 -15.85 -13.56 3.31
C PHE A 67 -17.04 -12.80 3.92
N GLY A 68 -16.78 -11.91 4.87
CA GLY A 68 -17.81 -11.30 5.69
C GLY A 68 -18.22 -12.16 6.87
N LEU A 69 -18.78 -11.55 7.90
CA LEU A 69 -19.26 -12.22 9.10
C LEU A 69 -20.67 -11.70 9.45
N HIS A 70 -21.59 -12.59 9.81
CA HIS A 70 -22.97 -12.23 10.21
C HIS A 70 -23.74 -11.35 9.19
N GLY A 71 -23.47 -11.48 7.89
CA GLY A 71 -24.11 -10.68 6.85
C GLY A 71 -23.45 -9.31 6.59
N LEU A 72 -22.39 -8.99 7.32
CA LEU A 72 -21.60 -7.78 7.17
C LEU A 72 -20.49 -8.02 6.14
N THR A 73 -20.52 -7.33 5.00
CA THR A 73 -19.59 -7.58 3.86
C THR A 73 -18.95 -6.33 3.29
N ARG A 74 -19.09 -5.18 3.95
CA ARG A 74 -18.65 -3.88 3.39
C ARG A 74 -17.14 -3.78 3.13
N LEU A 75 -16.31 -4.47 3.94
CA LEU A 75 -14.86 -4.42 3.79
C LEU A 75 -14.31 -5.48 2.84
N VAL A 76 -15.10 -6.50 2.48
CA VAL A 76 -14.71 -7.55 1.54
C VAL A 76 -14.22 -7.01 0.20
N PRO A 77 -14.93 -6.05 -0.47
CA PRO A 77 -14.43 -5.49 -1.73
C PRO A 77 -13.10 -4.77 -1.59
N TRP A 78 -12.86 -4.10 -0.46
CA TRP A 78 -11.61 -3.39 -0.21
C TRP A 78 -10.44 -4.35 -0.04
N PHE A 79 -10.63 -5.43 0.73
CA PHE A 79 -9.62 -6.47 0.89
C PHE A 79 -9.24 -7.09 -0.46
N TRP A 80 -10.21 -7.55 -1.24
CA TRP A 80 -9.92 -8.15 -2.54
C TRP A 80 -9.33 -7.16 -3.53
N SER A 81 -9.73 -5.89 -3.50
CA SER A 81 -9.10 -4.86 -4.33
C SER A 81 -7.63 -4.66 -3.97
N SER A 82 -7.27 -4.68 -2.68
CA SER A 82 -5.87 -4.58 -2.25
C SER A 82 -5.04 -5.77 -2.76
N VAL A 83 -5.57 -6.99 -2.64
CA VAL A 83 -4.91 -8.20 -3.15
C VAL A 83 -4.67 -8.13 -4.66
N VAL A 84 -5.69 -7.74 -5.42
CA VAL A 84 -5.57 -7.59 -6.89
C VAL A 84 -4.54 -6.52 -7.25
N LEU A 85 -4.52 -5.38 -6.54
CA LEU A 85 -3.55 -4.32 -6.77
C LEU A 85 -2.12 -4.76 -6.43
N MET A 86 -1.92 -5.45 -5.31
CA MET A 86 -0.59 -5.94 -4.90
C MET A 86 -0.04 -7.00 -5.85
N VAL A 87 -0.86 -8.01 -6.16
CA VAL A 87 -0.46 -9.09 -7.07
C VAL A 87 -0.27 -8.55 -8.49
N GLY A 88 -1.17 -7.69 -8.97
CA GLY A 88 -1.04 -7.04 -10.26
C GLY A 88 0.21 -6.19 -10.38
N ALA A 89 0.51 -5.38 -9.35
CA ALA A 89 1.74 -4.61 -9.29
C ALA A 89 2.98 -5.52 -9.29
N PHE A 90 2.97 -6.61 -8.51
CA PHE A 90 4.08 -7.55 -8.47
C PHE A 90 4.35 -8.18 -9.84
N ILE A 91 3.30 -8.63 -10.54
CA ILE A 91 3.42 -9.17 -11.91
C ILE A 91 4.02 -8.11 -12.84
N LEU A 92 3.53 -6.85 -12.78
CA LEU A 92 4.08 -5.77 -13.58
C LEU A 92 5.57 -5.53 -13.30
N PHE A 93 5.99 -5.55 -12.04
CA PHE A 93 7.40 -5.39 -11.66
C PHE A 93 8.29 -6.55 -12.12
N LEU A 94 7.76 -7.77 -12.27
CA LEU A 94 8.50 -8.90 -12.80
C LEU A 94 8.82 -8.76 -14.30
N ILE A 95 8.03 -7.99 -15.05
CA ILE A 95 8.19 -7.79 -16.49
C ILE A 95 9.28 -6.74 -16.76
N PRO A 96 10.44 -7.10 -17.37
CA PRO A 96 11.52 -6.14 -17.64
C PRO A 96 11.09 -4.95 -18.52
N ALA A 97 10.16 -5.16 -19.44
CA ALA A 97 9.63 -4.11 -20.31
C ALA A 97 8.90 -3.01 -19.50
N VAL A 98 8.22 -3.36 -18.41
CA VAL A 98 7.55 -2.40 -17.52
C VAL A 98 8.59 -1.58 -16.75
N ARG A 99 9.62 -2.22 -16.23
CA ARG A 99 10.72 -1.53 -15.50
C ARG A 99 11.52 -0.58 -16.38
N ASN A 100 11.57 -0.82 -17.68
CA ASN A 100 12.24 0.05 -18.64
C ASN A 100 11.35 1.20 -19.16
N ASN A 101 10.04 1.13 -18.96
CA ASN A 101 9.09 2.15 -19.38
C ASN A 101 8.62 2.98 -18.18
N MET A 102 9.09 4.22 -18.07
CA MET A 102 8.81 5.10 -16.91
C MET A 102 7.32 5.35 -16.66
N LYS A 103 6.47 5.33 -17.71
CA LYS A 103 5.03 5.49 -17.55
C LYS A 103 4.39 4.24 -16.93
N LEU A 104 4.75 3.06 -17.43
CA LEU A 104 4.25 1.80 -16.87
C LEU A 104 4.79 1.56 -15.47
N LEU A 105 6.04 1.93 -15.22
CA LEU A 105 6.65 1.86 -13.89
C LEU A 105 5.90 2.74 -12.89
N SER A 106 5.52 3.96 -13.26
CA SER A 106 4.75 4.83 -12.35
C SER A 106 3.38 4.25 -12.00
N ILE A 107 2.70 3.60 -12.96
CA ILE A 107 1.42 2.90 -12.72
C ILE A 107 1.64 1.72 -11.76
N ALA A 108 2.66 0.90 -12.00
CA ALA A 108 2.98 -0.23 -11.13
C ALA A 108 3.31 0.23 -9.69
N CYS A 109 4.06 1.34 -9.54
CA CYS A 109 4.34 1.94 -8.25
C CYS A 109 3.07 2.45 -7.55
N ALA A 110 2.17 3.11 -8.28
CA ALA A 110 0.91 3.60 -7.73
C ALA A 110 0.01 2.44 -7.28
N MET A 111 -0.07 1.36 -8.07
CA MET A 111 -0.81 0.14 -7.71
C MET A 111 -0.21 -0.52 -6.46
N ALA A 112 1.12 -0.68 -6.40
CA ALA A 112 1.80 -1.27 -5.24
C ALA A 112 1.55 -0.43 -3.98
N PHE A 113 1.67 0.89 -4.11
CA PHE A 113 1.44 1.79 -2.99
C PHE A 113 0.00 1.74 -2.49
N ALA A 114 -0.99 1.86 -3.39
CA ALA A 114 -2.40 1.81 -3.03
C ALA A 114 -2.79 0.44 -2.45
N GLY A 115 -2.33 -0.65 -3.04
CA GLY A 115 -2.59 -2.01 -2.56
C GLY A 115 -2.08 -2.23 -1.14
N ILE A 116 -0.82 -1.91 -0.87
CA ILE A 116 -0.22 -2.06 0.47
C ILE A 116 -0.90 -1.11 1.47
N TRP A 117 -1.24 0.12 1.06
CA TRP A 117 -1.90 1.08 1.94
C TRP A 117 -3.29 0.61 2.38
N ILE A 118 -4.09 0.09 1.44
CA ILE A 118 -5.41 -0.48 1.76
C ILE A 118 -5.24 -1.73 2.64
N GLU A 119 -4.35 -2.64 2.28
CA GLU A 119 -4.12 -3.89 3.03
C GLU A 119 -3.68 -3.61 4.46
N LYS A 120 -2.69 -2.72 4.66
CA LYS A 120 -2.22 -2.38 6.01
C LYS A 120 -3.22 -1.54 6.80
N GLY A 121 -3.97 -0.65 6.15
CA GLY A 121 -5.07 0.06 6.79
C GLY A 121 -6.15 -0.89 7.29
N MET A 122 -6.64 -1.78 6.45
CA MET A 122 -7.68 -2.75 6.81
C MET A 122 -7.15 -3.85 7.73
N GLY A 123 -5.96 -4.39 7.44
CA GLY A 123 -5.38 -5.51 8.20
C GLY A 123 -4.91 -5.12 9.61
N LEU A 124 -4.65 -3.86 9.90
CA LEU A 124 -4.25 -3.39 11.23
C LEU A 124 -5.43 -2.91 12.07
N ILE A 125 -6.33 -2.13 11.46
CA ILE A 125 -7.42 -1.46 12.19
C ILE A 125 -8.55 -2.44 12.45
N VAL A 126 -8.99 -3.18 11.45
CA VAL A 126 -10.18 -4.02 11.56
C VAL A 126 -9.99 -5.23 12.49
N PRO A 127 -8.89 -6.01 12.40
CA PRO A 127 -8.67 -7.12 13.34
C PRO A 127 -8.51 -6.67 14.80
N GLY A 128 -8.08 -5.42 15.02
CA GLY A 128 -7.97 -4.86 16.37
C GLY A 128 -9.32 -4.56 17.04
N PHE A 129 -10.40 -4.50 16.26
CA PHE A 129 -11.75 -4.19 16.74
C PHE A 129 -12.73 -5.35 16.59
N ILE A 130 -12.35 -6.47 15.99
CA ILE A 130 -13.23 -7.62 15.70
C ILE A 130 -12.56 -8.92 16.19
N PRO A 131 -13.26 -9.71 17.05
CA PRO A 131 -14.51 -9.35 17.73
C PRO A 131 -14.25 -8.33 18.84
N THR A 132 -15.26 -7.54 19.17
CA THR A 132 -15.20 -6.72 20.38
C THR A 132 -15.08 -7.61 21.63
N PRO A 133 -14.59 -7.12 22.77
CA PRO A 133 -14.51 -7.88 24.02
C PRO A 133 -15.87 -8.49 24.46
N ILE A 134 -16.98 -8.02 23.89
CA ILE A 134 -18.34 -8.48 24.16
C ILE A 134 -18.80 -9.50 23.09
N GLY A 135 -17.95 -9.81 22.09
CA GLY A 135 -18.26 -10.75 21.01
C GLY A 135 -19.12 -10.14 19.88
N GLU A 136 -19.37 -8.84 19.89
CA GLU A 136 -20.09 -8.17 18.81
C GLU A 136 -19.16 -7.80 17.66
N VAL A 137 -19.65 -7.94 16.43
CA VAL A 137 -18.97 -7.51 15.20
C VAL A 137 -19.55 -6.16 14.81
N THR A 138 -18.76 -5.10 14.99
CA THR A 138 -19.14 -3.74 14.57
C THR A 138 -18.53 -3.42 13.21
N GLU A 139 -19.36 -3.00 12.25
CA GLU A 139 -18.85 -2.51 10.97
C GLU A 139 -18.19 -1.14 11.18
N TYR A 140 -16.89 -1.07 10.91
CA TYR A 140 -16.19 0.20 10.86
C TYR A 140 -16.48 0.88 9.51
N TYR A 141 -16.89 2.13 9.57
CA TYR A 141 -17.00 3.02 8.43
C TYR A 141 -16.23 4.31 8.74
N PRO A 142 -15.23 4.69 7.92
CA PRO A 142 -14.48 5.92 8.16
C PRO A 142 -15.42 7.12 8.09
N SER A 143 -15.44 7.90 9.15
CA SER A 143 -16.21 9.15 9.22
C SER A 143 -15.58 10.20 8.29
N PHE A 144 -16.38 11.18 7.88
CA PHE A 144 -15.88 12.29 7.05
C PHE A 144 -14.69 13.02 7.70
N VAL A 145 -14.71 13.15 9.02
CA VAL A 145 -13.61 13.77 9.78
C VAL A 145 -12.32 12.95 9.68
N GLU A 146 -12.40 11.61 9.77
CA GLU A 146 -11.24 10.73 9.64
C GLU A 146 -10.63 10.79 8.25
N VAL A 147 -11.46 10.86 7.21
CA VAL A 147 -10.99 11.05 5.82
C VAL A 147 -10.26 12.40 5.69
N LEU A 148 -10.82 13.48 6.25
CA LEU A 148 -10.18 14.81 6.22
C LEU A 148 -8.87 14.82 7.02
N MET A 149 -8.81 14.16 8.18
CA MET A 149 -7.58 14.04 8.96
C MET A 149 -6.52 13.26 8.19
N THR A 150 -6.89 12.16 7.54
CA THR A 150 -5.98 11.37 6.70
C THR A 150 -5.41 12.21 5.55
N LEU A 151 -6.26 12.95 4.84
CA LEU A 151 -5.83 13.87 3.79
C LEU A 151 -4.92 14.98 4.32
N GLY A 152 -5.20 15.51 5.52
CA GLY A 152 -4.37 16.50 6.20
C GLY A 152 -2.97 15.97 6.52
N ILE A 153 -2.86 14.75 7.04
CA ILE A 153 -1.58 14.09 7.32
C ILE A 153 -0.78 13.88 6.02
N TRP A 154 -1.44 13.44 4.94
CA TRP A 154 -0.80 13.29 3.64
C TRP A 154 -0.30 14.63 3.09
N ALA A 155 -1.14 15.67 3.14
CA ALA A 155 -0.78 17.01 2.68
C ALA A 155 0.42 17.55 3.46
N PHE A 156 0.46 17.35 4.78
CA PHE A 156 1.56 17.75 5.63
C PHE A 156 2.86 16.98 5.28
N GLY A 157 2.78 15.68 5.06
CA GLY A 157 3.91 14.87 4.62
C GLY A 157 4.49 15.34 3.27
N PHE A 158 3.63 15.61 2.28
CA PHE A 158 4.07 16.17 0.99
C PHE A 158 4.62 17.59 1.10
N PHE A 159 4.09 18.39 2.02
CA PHE A 159 4.63 19.72 2.31
C PHE A 159 6.06 19.65 2.83
N ILE A 160 6.33 18.81 3.83
CA ILE A 160 7.68 18.58 4.36
C ILE A 160 8.60 18.06 3.26
N LEU A 161 8.17 17.07 2.49
CA LEU A 161 8.94 16.53 1.37
C LEU A 161 9.30 17.63 0.36
N THR A 162 8.37 18.52 0.05
CA THR A 162 8.60 19.65 -0.87
C THR A 162 9.65 20.63 -0.35
N ILE A 163 9.61 20.94 0.96
CA ILE A 163 10.62 21.82 1.59
C ILE A 163 12.00 21.18 1.52
N LEU A 164 12.11 19.91 1.90
CA LEU A 164 13.38 19.17 1.88
C LEU A 164 13.97 19.09 0.47
N LEU A 165 13.13 18.82 -0.53
CA LEU A 165 13.54 18.78 -1.93
C LEU A 165 14.01 20.14 -2.43
N LYS A 166 13.30 21.23 -2.10
CA LYS A 166 13.73 22.59 -2.47
C LYS A 166 15.06 22.95 -1.81
N GLY A 167 15.27 22.56 -0.56
CA GLY A 167 16.55 22.73 0.13
C GLY A 167 17.68 21.95 -0.56
N ALA A 168 17.45 20.68 -0.89
CA ALA A 168 18.42 19.84 -1.58
C ALA A 168 18.79 20.36 -2.97
N ILE A 169 17.81 20.86 -3.76
CA ILE A 169 18.04 21.44 -5.09
C ILE A 169 18.77 22.78 -5.00
N GLY A 170 18.60 23.55 -3.91
CA GLY A 170 19.27 24.82 -3.70
C GLY A 170 20.75 24.69 -3.28
N ILE A 171 21.19 23.49 -2.88
CA ILE A 171 22.58 23.20 -2.47
C ILE A 171 23.38 22.57 -3.62
N LEU A 172 22.70 21.97 -4.60
CA LEU A 172 23.30 21.40 -5.82
C LEU A 172 23.42 22.44 -6.93
#